data_1bc192d2bd64d88e6446fc2476b6fb05
#
_entry.id   1bc192d2bd64d88e6446fc2476b6fb05
#
_cell.length_a   1.000
_cell.length_b   1.000
_cell.length_c   1.000
_cell.angle_alpha   90.00
_cell.angle_beta   90.00
_cell.angle_gamma   90.00
#
_symmetry.space_group_name_H-M   'P 1'
#
loop_
_entity.id
_entity.type
_entity.pdbx_description
1 polymer ?
#
loop_
_entity_poly.entity_id
_entity_poly.type
_entity_poly.pdbx_seq_one_letter_code
_entity_poly.pdbx_strand_id
1 'polypeptide(L)'
;MQKFVDKMQYSVVHLVYSFAEEWEQDLLEQTLCDMGFEVFDGSDAYIQTDVLEANRADIEALIAETDGVAIEGIEACEDKNWNASWEAEHEMVELPMDVRITPHCAFGAGHHETTSMMIDALVEAKENGYFDLERHVLDMGCGTGVLGIMAKKCGAAHVVAVDIDDKSVANSLENAAANAVELDVRLGDRPVEGAYDLILANIHRNILIEQMPAYAHNLRANGQLWLSGFYAEDIPYLVSAAESVALYLNSTHTRGEWQMLQFEKIKL
;
A
#
# COMPACT_ATOMS: atom_id res chain seq x y z
N MET A 1 0.90 -11.58 -42.77
CA MET A 1 0.57 -12.35 -41.56
C MET A 1 0.14 -11.34 -40.51
N GLN A 2 -1.17 -11.16 -40.37
CA GLN A 2 -1.80 -10.26 -39.41
C GLN A 2 -1.78 -10.99 -38.07
N LYS A 3 -1.00 -10.49 -37.07
CA LYS A 3 -1.09 -10.98 -35.70
C LYS A 3 -2.49 -10.60 -35.20
N PHE A 4 -3.31 -11.61 -34.96
CA PHE A 4 -4.49 -11.47 -34.11
C PHE A 4 -3.95 -11.09 -32.70
N VAL A 5 -4.17 -9.87 -32.29
CA VAL A 5 -4.16 -9.51 -30.88
C VAL A 5 -5.44 -10.10 -30.32
N ASP A 6 -5.36 -11.15 -29.53
CA ASP A 6 -6.51 -11.64 -28.79
C ASP A 6 -7.03 -10.46 -27.95
N LYS A 7 -8.26 -10.04 -28.22
CA LYS A 7 -8.93 -9.02 -27.43
C LYS A 7 -9.25 -9.64 -26.07
N MET A 8 -8.63 -9.12 -25.02
CA MET A 8 -8.99 -9.49 -23.66
C MET A 8 -10.46 -9.13 -23.42
N GLN A 9 -11.26 -10.09 -22.98
CA GLN A 9 -12.66 -9.89 -22.61
C GLN A 9 -12.74 -9.75 -21.09
N TYR A 10 -13.50 -8.76 -20.64
CA TYR A 10 -13.75 -8.51 -19.23
C TYR A 10 -15.17 -8.89 -18.83
N SER A 11 -15.34 -9.27 -17.58
CA SER A 11 -16.62 -9.46 -16.91
C SER A 11 -16.74 -8.44 -15.79
N VAL A 12 -17.97 -7.97 -15.58
CA VAL A 12 -18.31 -7.14 -14.42
C VAL A 12 -19.03 -8.02 -13.41
N VAL A 13 -18.58 -8.01 -12.17
CA VAL A 13 -19.25 -8.63 -11.02
C VAL A 13 -19.89 -7.51 -10.21
N HIS A 14 -21.22 -7.47 -10.18
CA HIS A 14 -21.97 -6.50 -9.40
C HIS A 14 -22.04 -6.97 -7.96
N LEU A 15 -21.40 -6.24 -7.06
CA LEU A 15 -21.36 -6.51 -5.62
C LEU A 15 -22.35 -5.60 -4.88
N VAL A 16 -22.95 -6.10 -3.82
CA VAL A 16 -23.78 -5.30 -2.91
C VAL A 16 -23.09 -5.33 -1.56
N TYR A 17 -22.65 -4.16 -1.12
CA TYR A 17 -21.99 -3.99 0.16
C TYR A 17 -23.00 -3.55 1.24
N SER A 18 -22.87 -4.13 2.42
CA SER A 18 -23.61 -3.76 3.64
C SER A 18 -22.71 -3.82 4.88
N PHE A 19 -21.42 -3.56 4.68
CA PHE A 19 -20.45 -3.49 5.77
C PHE A 19 -20.79 -2.37 6.74
N ALA A 20 -20.44 -2.57 8.02
CA ALA A 20 -20.63 -1.53 9.05
C ALA A 20 -19.52 -0.48 8.98
N GLU A 21 -18.31 -0.91 8.58
CA GLU A 21 -17.10 -0.11 8.53
C GLU A 21 -16.47 -0.18 7.14
N GLU A 22 -15.96 0.94 6.65
CA GLU A 22 -15.39 1.09 5.30
C GLU A 22 -14.15 0.20 5.08
N TRP A 23 -13.35 -0.03 6.11
CA TRP A 23 -12.16 -0.88 6.05
C TRP A 23 -12.47 -2.35 5.75
N GLU A 24 -13.68 -2.84 6.06
CA GLU A 24 -14.11 -4.21 5.76
C GLU A 24 -14.27 -4.40 4.25
N GLN A 25 -14.80 -3.38 3.57
CA GLN A 25 -14.86 -3.34 2.12
C GLN A 25 -13.47 -3.31 1.50
N ASP A 26 -12.58 -2.42 1.97
CA ASP A 26 -11.20 -2.32 1.48
C ASP A 26 -10.44 -3.64 1.58
N LEU A 27 -10.61 -4.36 2.70
CA LEU A 27 -9.97 -5.67 2.92
C LEU A 27 -10.50 -6.73 1.95
N LEU A 28 -11.82 -6.74 1.70
CA LEU A 28 -12.41 -7.66 0.73
C LEU A 28 -11.93 -7.35 -0.68
N GLU A 29 -11.94 -6.08 -1.08
CA GLU A 29 -11.49 -5.63 -2.41
C GLU A 29 -10.02 -6.00 -2.64
N GLN A 30 -9.16 -5.83 -1.64
CA GLN A 30 -7.78 -6.29 -1.71
C GLN A 30 -7.69 -7.81 -1.93
N THR A 31 -8.49 -8.60 -1.20
CA THR A 31 -8.52 -10.05 -1.37
C THR A 31 -9.01 -10.45 -2.76
N LEU A 32 -10.01 -9.75 -3.29
CA LEU A 32 -10.51 -9.96 -4.65
C LEU A 32 -9.48 -9.55 -5.72
N CYS A 33 -8.67 -8.52 -5.49
CA CYS A 33 -7.53 -8.18 -6.34
C CYS A 33 -6.53 -9.33 -6.44
N ASP A 34 -6.23 -10.02 -5.32
CA ASP A 34 -5.36 -11.21 -5.30
C ASP A 34 -5.96 -12.37 -6.12
N MET A 35 -7.29 -12.42 -6.25
CA MET A 35 -8.01 -13.40 -7.07
C MET A 35 -8.14 -12.99 -8.54
N GLY A 36 -7.60 -11.82 -8.93
CA GLY A 36 -7.51 -11.38 -10.31
C GLY A 36 -8.46 -10.25 -10.70
N PHE A 37 -9.20 -9.66 -9.76
CA PHE A 37 -9.92 -8.43 -10.04
C PHE A 37 -8.92 -7.28 -10.26
N GLU A 38 -9.21 -6.41 -11.21
CA GLU A 38 -8.31 -5.35 -11.63
C GLU A 38 -8.81 -3.95 -11.26
N VAL A 39 -10.14 -3.80 -11.17
CA VAL A 39 -10.78 -2.50 -10.94
C VAL A 39 -12.04 -2.66 -10.11
N PHE A 40 -12.30 -1.70 -9.21
CA PHE A 40 -13.55 -1.53 -8.49
C PHE A 40 -14.09 -0.12 -8.75
N ASP A 41 -15.37 -0.03 -9.17
CA ASP A 41 -16.08 1.22 -9.38
C ASP A 41 -17.41 1.17 -8.59
N GLY A 42 -17.39 1.67 -7.38
CA GLY A 42 -18.49 1.55 -6.44
C GLY A 42 -18.82 0.09 -6.15
N SER A 43 -19.94 -0.42 -6.68
CA SER A 43 -20.38 -1.81 -6.54
C SER A 43 -19.93 -2.72 -7.69
N ASP A 44 -19.29 -2.18 -8.72
CA ASP A 44 -18.89 -2.92 -9.90
C ASP A 44 -17.42 -3.32 -9.82
N ALA A 45 -17.16 -4.63 -9.85
CA ALA A 45 -15.83 -5.20 -9.81
C ALA A 45 -15.48 -5.84 -11.15
N TYR A 46 -14.32 -5.48 -11.73
CA TYR A 46 -13.92 -5.87 -13.08
C TYR A 46 -12.80 -6.91 -13.03
N ILE A 47 -12.96 -7.96 -13.82
CA ILE A 47 -12.02 -9.09 -13.91
C ILE A 47 -11.95 -9.61 -15.35
N GLN A 48 -10.80 -10.10 -15.78
CA GLN A 48 -10.71 -10.78 -17.07
C GLN A 48 -11.61 -12.03 -17.06
N THR A 49 -12.36 -12.24 -18.15
CA THR A 49 -13.40 -13.30 -18.20
C THR A 49 -12.80 -14.70 -18.01
N ASP A 50 -11.64 -14.97 -18.57
CA ASP A 50 -10.94 -16.25 -18.43
C ASP A 50 -10.40 -16.47 -16.99
N VAL A 51 -9.97 -15.41 -16.31
CA VAL A 51 -9.55 -15.44 -14.90
C VAL A 51 -10.76 -15.66 -14.00
N LEU A 52 -11.90 -14.99 -14.29
CA LEU A 52 -13.15 -15.22 -13.57
C LEU A 52 -13.61 -16.67 -13.71
N GLU A 53 -13.62 -17.21 -14.92
CA GLU A 53 -14.05 -18.59 -15.17
C GLU A 53 -13.15 -19.60 -14.43
N ALA A 54 -11.84 -19.34 -14.37
CA ALA A 54 -10.89 -20.21 -13.69
C ALA A 54 -11.07 -20.19 -12.15
N ASN A 55 -11.38 -19.02 -11.57
CA ASN A 55 -11.43 -18.80 -10.11
C ASN A 55 -12.87 -18.68 -9.56
N ARG A 56 -13.89 -18.88 -10.40
CA ARG A 56 -15.29 -18.58 -10.08
C ARG A 56 -15.78 -19.22 -8.79
N ALA A 57 -15.47 -20.50 -8.59
CA ALA A 57 -15.92 -21.23 -7.41
C ALA A 57 -15.29 -20.67 -6.11
N ASP A 58 -14.04 -20.27 -6.17
CA ASP A 58 -13.31 -19.72 -5.02
C ASP A 58 -13.79 -18.28 -4.71
N ILE A 59 -14.07 -17.48 -5.75
CA ILE A 59 -14.64 -16.14 -5.62
C ILE A 59 -16.04 -16.20 -4.99
N GLU A 60 -16.92 -17.07 -5.53
CA GLU A 60 -18.28 -17.25 -5.01
C GLU A 60 -18.26 -17.79 -3.55
N ALA A 61 -17.31 -18.65 -3.21
CA ALA A 61 -17.14 -19.15 -1.84
C ALA A 61 -16.66 -18.04 -0.89
N LEU A 62 -15.65 -17.27 -1.27
CA LEU A 62 -15.17 -16.14 -0.48
C LEU A 62 -16.29 -15.16 -0.15
N ILE A 63 -17.06 -14.75 -1.17
CA ILE A 63 -18.15 -13.80 -0.99
C ILE A 63 -19.28 -14.39 -0.13
N ALA A 64 -19.60 -15.68 -0.30
CA ALA A 64 -20.61 -16.34 0.50
C ALA A 64 -20.22 -16.52 1.97
N GLU A 65 -18.92 -16.60 2.28
CA GLU A 65 -18.38 -16.71 3.64
C GLU A 65 -18.12 -15.35 4.30
N THR A 66 -18.15 -14.26 3.52
CA THR A 66 -17.93 -12.91 4.03
C THR A 66 -19.26 -12.24 4.37
N ASP A 67 -19.48 -11.92 5.64
CA ASP A 67 -20.65 -11.15 6.07
C ASP A 67 -20.58 -9.72 5.49
N GLY A 68 -21.70 -9.21 5.01
CA GLY A 68 -21.77 -7.82 4.53
C GLY A 68 -21.54 -7.63 3.04
N VAL A 69 -21.39 -8.69 2.25
CA VAL A 69 -21.27 -8.62 0.79
C VAL A 69 -22.10 -9.70 0.10
N ALA A 70 -22.60 -9.40 -1.10
CA ALA A 70 -23.27 -10.37 -1.96
C ALA A 70 -23.02 -10.07 -3.44
N ILE A 71 -23.03 -11.10 -4.29
CA ILE A 71 -23.04 -10.93 -5.75
C ILE A 71 -24.49 -10.73 -6.18
N GLU A 72 -24.81 -9.59 -6.82
CA GLU A 72 -26.10 -9.32 -7.44
C GLU A 72 -26.19 -9.85 -8.87
N GLY A 73 -25.09 -9.79 -9.61
CA GLY A 73 -25.02 -10.27 -10.99
C GLY A 73 -23.59 -10.34 -11.52
N ILE A 74 -23.45 -11.05 -12.64
CA ILE A 74 -22.21 -11.12 -13.42
C ILE A 74 -22.59 -10.92 -14.88
N GLU A 75 -21.98 -9.92 -15.53
CA GLU A 75 -22.23 -9.59 -16.92
C GLU A 75 -20.93 -9.56 -17.72
N ALA A 76 -21.03 -9.91 -19.02
CA ALA A 76 -19.90 -9.71 -19.92
C ALA A 76 -19.77 -8.22 -20.26
N CYS A 77 -18.58 -7.70 -20.11
CA CYS A 77 -18.32 -6.31 -20.47
C CYS A 77 -18.04 -6.20 -21.96
N GLU A 78 -18.89 -5.45 -22.70
CA GLU A 78 -18.62 -5.13 -24.11
C GLU A 78 -17.39 -4.23 -24.20
N ASP A 79 -16.56 -4.50 -25.21
CA ASP A 79 -15.29 -3.88 -25.54
C ASP A 79 -15.38 -2.34 -25.64
N LYS A 80 -15.45 -1.67 -24.51
CA LYS A 80 -15.13 -0.24 -24.43
C LYS A 80 -13.62 -0.14 -24.32
N ASN A 81 -13.03 0.86 -24.97
CA ASN A 81 -11.61 1.17 -24.86
C ASN A 81 -11.28 1.59 -23.40
N TRP A 82 -11.21 0.58 -22.54
CA TRP A 82 -11.07 0.71 -21.09
C TRP A 82 -9.83 1.51 -20.72
N ASN A 83 -8.73 1.37 -21.48
CA ASN A 83 -7.52 2.16 -21.20
C ASN A 83 -7.76 3.67 -21.31
N ALA A 84 -8.65 4.12 -22.20
CA ALA A 84 -8.92 5.55 -22.35
C ALA A 84 -10.03 6.08 -21.41
N SER A 85 -11.04 5.26 -21.06
CA SER A 85 -12.03 5.63 -20.06
C SER A 85 -11.51 5.39 -18.64
N TRP A 86 -10.71 4.36 -18.45
CA TRP A 86 -10.08 4.02 -17.17
C TRP A 86 -9.03 5.09 -16.74
N GLU A 87 -8.17 5.56 -17.65
CA GLU A 87 -7.29 6.70 -17.42
C GLU A 87 -8.06 8.01 -17.14
N ALA A 88 -9.33 8.11 -17.55
CA ALA A 88 -10.17 9.31 -17.35
C ALA A 88 -11.05 9.25 -16.07
N GLU A 89 -11.28 8.07 -15.49
CA GLU A 89 -12.25 7.86 -14.41
C GLU A 89 -11.61 7.42 -13.07
N HIS A 90 -10.36 6.94 -13.07
CA HIS A 90 -9.63 6.75 -11.80
C HIS A 90 -9.18 8.13 -11.32
N GLU A 91 -9.83 8.62 -10.30
CA GLU A 91 -9.43 9.87 -9.64
C GLU A 91 -7.98 9.73 -9.19
N MET A 92 -7.13 10.34 -10.01
CA MET A 92 -5.74 10.56 -9.65
C MET A 92 -5.73 11.36 -8.34
N VAL A 93 -5.25 10.73 -7.29
CA VAL A 93 -5.16 11.36 -5.99
C VAL A 93 -4.06 12.40 -6.01
N GLU A 94 -4.44 13.64 -5.78
CA GLU A 94 -3.49 14.73 -5.57
C GLU A 94 -3.14 14.84 -4.09
N LEU A 95 -1.86 14.69 -3.79
CA LEU A 95 -1.28 14.73 -2.45
C LEU A 95 -0.39 15.95 -2.27
N PRO A 96 0.05 16.26 -1.05
CA PRO A 96 1.03 17.33 -0.82
C PRO A 96 2.24 17.21 -1.75
N MET A 97 2.88 18.35 -2.07
CA MET A 97 4.09 18.44 -2.92
C MET A 97 3.86 18.00 -4.37
N ASP A 98 2.64 18.20 -4.89
CA ASP A 98 2.24 17.86 -6.26
C ASP A 98 2.44 16.36 -6.59
N VAL A 99 2.36 15.48 -5.59
CA VAL A 99 2.40 14.04 -5.79
C VAL A 99 1.06 13.57 -6.31
N ARG A 100 1.11 12.72 -7.33
CA ARG A 100 -0.06 12.14 -8.00
C ARG A 100 0.05 10.63 -7.98
N ILE A 101 -0.96 9.97 -7.44
CA ILE A 101 -1.01 8.51 -7.34
C ILE A 101 -2.22 8.01 -8.12
N THR A 102 -1.98 7.04 -8.98
CA THR A 102 -3.03 6.24 -9.60
C THR A 102 -3.00 4.88 -8.91
N PRO A 103 -3.96 4.59 -8.01
CA PRO A 103 -4.04 3.30 -7.36
C PRO A 103 -4.68 2.32 -8.34
N HIS A 104 -3.91 1.37 -8.85
CA HIS A 104 -4.49 0.18 -9.47
C HIS A 104 -5.07 -0.69 -8.33
N CYS A 105 -4.99 -2.01 -8.41
CA CYS A 105 -5.35 -2.87 -7.29
C CYS A 105 -4.33 -2.88 -6.12
N ALA A 106 -3.55 -1.81 -5.95
CA ALA A 106 -2.55 -1.69 -4.89
C ALA A 106 -3.05 -0.80 -3.75
N PHE A 107 -2.84 -1.23 -2.50
CA PHE A 107 -3.14 -0.42 -1.32
C PHE A 107 -2.30 0.85 -1.27
N GLY A 108 -2.87 1.94 -0.74
CA GLY A 108 -2.12 3.17 -0.47
C GLY A 108 -2.39 4.31 -1.44
N ALA A 109 -3.65 4.52 -1.85
CA ALA A 109 -4.03 5.70 -2.65
C ALA A 109 -3.74 7.05 -1.96
N GLY A 110 -3.48 7.04 -0.65
CA GLY A 110 -3.17 8.24 0.13
C GLY A 110 -4.34 8.79 0.95
N HIS A 111 -5.57 8.34 0.73
CA HIS A 111 -6.75 8.79 1.47
C HIS A 111 -6.96 8.06 2.79
N HIS A 112 -6.52 6.80 2.88
CA HIS A 112 -6.66 6.03 4.10
C HIS A 112 -5.94 6.72 5.26
N GLU A 113 -6.52 6.69 6.46
CA GLU A 113 -6.02 7.40 7.64
C GLU A 113 -4.57 7.05 7.97
N THR A 114 -4.19 5.77 7.83
CA THR A 114 -2.83 5.30 8.10
C THR A 114 -1.81 5.92 7.14
N THR A 115 -2.13 5.92 5.83
CA THR A 115 -1.27 6.48 4.79
C THR A 115 -1.16 8.00 4.94
N SER A 116 -2.28 8.67 5.18
CA SER A 116 -2.29 10.12 5.32
C SER A 116 -1.54 10.60 6.59
N MET A 117 -1.59 9.85 7.71
CA MET A 117 -0.76 10.15 8.89
C MET A 117 0.73 10.06 8.58
N MET A 118 1.16 9.05 7.84
CA MET A 118 2.57 8.90 7.45
C MET A 118 3.02 9.97 6.46
N ILE A 119 2.15 10.37 5.53
CA ILE A 119 2.41 11.49 4.60
C ILE A 119 2.60 12.78 5.38
N ASP A 120 1.69 13.11 6.30
CA ASP A 120 1.80 14.31 7.12
C ASP A 120 3.09 14.33 7.95
N ALA A 121 3.47 13.18 8.53
CA ALA A 121 4.72 13.04 9.27
C ALA A 121 5.96 13.24 8.37
N LEU A 122 5.94 12.77 7.11
CA LEU A 122 7.03 13.01 6.16
C LEU A 122 7.14 14.50 5.79
N VAL A 123 6.00 15.17 5.59
CA VAL A 123 5.99 16.63 5.31
C VAL A 123 6.51 17.41 6.52
N GLU A 124 6.05 17.09 7.73
CA GLU A 124 6.56 17.69 8.95
C GLU A 124 8.07 17.46 9.16
N ALA A 125 8.55 16.25 8.91
CA ALA A 125 9.97 15.92 8.99
C ALA A 125 10.81 16.74 8.00
N LYS A 126 10.29 16.98 6.80
CA LYS A 126 10.92 17.88 5.82
C LYS A 126 10.98 19.33 6.33
N GLU A 127 9.87 19.85 6.85
CA GLU A 127 9.79 21.21 7.40
C GLU A 127 10.77 21.41 8.57
N ASN A 128 10.99 20.36 9.36
CA ASN A 128 11.94 20.33 10.46
C ASN A 128 13.40 20.06 10.03
N GLY A 129 13.69 19.98 8.72
CA GLY A 129 15.05 19.83 8.20
C GLY A 129 15.59 18.40 8.27
N TYR A 130 14.76 17.38 8.52
CA TYR A 130 15.22 15.98 8.58
C TYR A 130 15.89 15.53 7.29
N PHE A 131 15.38 15.98 6.14
CA PHE A 131 15.88 15.67 4.81
C PHE A 131 16.93 16.65 4.27
N ASP A 132 17.41 17.59 5.07
CA ASP A 132 18.54 18.46 4.70
C ASP A 132 19.88 17.70 4.65
N LEU A 133 19.91 16.51 5.22
CA LEU A 133 21.01 15.53 5.15
C LEU A 133 20.66 14.44 4.15
N GLU A 134 21.69 13.80 3.61
CA GLU A 134 21.54 12.65 2.72
C GLU A 134 20.90 11.47 3.48
N ARG A 135 19.59 11.23 3.26
CA ARG A 135 18.82 10.19 3.94
C ARG A 135 18.53 9.02 3.00
N HIS A 136 18.76 7.81 3.51
CA HIS A 136 18.37 6.56 2.89
C HIS A 136 17.11 6.03 3.56
N VAL A 137 16.09 5.75 2.76
CA VAL A 137 14.76 5.34 3.23
C VAL A 137 14.42 3.95 2.69
N LEU A 138 13.80 3.12 3.52
CA LEU A 138 13.13 1.89 3.11
C LEU A 138 11.63 2.08 3.28
N ASP A 139 10.85 1.75 2.24
CA ASP A 139 9.40 1.67 2.25
C ASP A 139 9.02 0.18 2.14
N MET A 140 8.54 -0.40 3.24
CA MET A 140 8.21 -1.82 3.35
C MET A 140 6.71 -2.06 3.27
N GLY A 141 6.28 -2.91 2.32
CA GLY A 141 4.87 -3.01 1.92
C GLY A 141 4.45 -1.75 1.17
N CYS A 142 5.16 -1.43 0.09
CA CYS A 142 5.06 -0.13 -0.54
C CYS A 142 3.75 0.11 -1.31
N GLY A 143 3.01 -0.95 -1.69
CA GLY A 143 1.76 -0.85 -2.42
C GLY A 143 1.87 0.02 -3.66
N THR A 144 1.16 1.15 -3.70
CA THR A 144 1.25 2.15 -4.78
C THR A 144 2.59 2.89 -4.86
N GLY A 145 3.48 2.70 -3.89
CA GLY A 145 4.74 3.43 -3.76
C GLY A 145 4.61 4.84 -3.17
N VAL A 146 3.42 5.21 -2.69
CA VAL A 146 3.12 6.58 -2.26
C VAL A 146 4.08 7.11 -1.19
N LEU A 147 4.41 6.30 -0.17
CA LEU A 147 5.30 6.73 0.92
C LEU A 147 6.74 6.89 0.44
N GLY A 148 7.23 5.96 -0.40
CA GLY A 148 8.54 6.08 -1.04
C GLY A 148 8.64 7.30 -1.95
N ILE A 149 7.61 7.58 -2.75
CA ILE A 149 7.51 8.77 -3.61
C ILE A 149 7.51 10.04 -2.76
N MET A 150 6.71 10.09 -1.70
CA MET A 150 6.68 11.21 -0.76
C MET A 150 8.04 11.45 -0.11
N ALA A 151 8.72 10.39 0.34
CA ALA A 151 10.07 10.48 0.90
C ALA A 151 11.07 11.08 -0.11
N LYS A 152 11.01 10.68 -1.38
CA LYS A 152 11.83 11.30 -2.46
C LYS A 152 11.51 12.76 -2.66
N LYS A 153 10.24 13.14 -2.70
CA LYS A 153 9.81 14.54 -2.82
C LYS A 153 10.21 15.38 -1.61
N CYS A 154 10.26 14.76 -0.42
CA CYS A 154 10.79 15.40 0.78
C CYS A 154 12.31 15.64 0.72
N GLY A 155 13.05 14.92 -0.12
CA GLY A 155 14.49 15.10 -0.29
C GLY A 155 15.34 13.88 0.07
N ALA A 156 14.72 12.70 0.27
CA ALA A 156 15.48 11.48 0.48
C ALA A 156 16.45 11.22 -0.69
N ALA A 157 17.71 10.96 -0.38
CA ALA A 157 18.75 10.72 -1.37
C ALA A 157 18.52 9.40 -2.11
N HIS A 158 18.17 8.37 -1.36
CA HIS A 158 17.91 7.04 -1.89
C HIS A 158 16.69 6.42 -1.20
N VAL A 159 15.80 5.79 -1.98
CA VAL A 159 14.62 5.09 -1.48
C VAL A 159 14.58 3.70 -2.10
N VAL A 160 14.56 2.69 -1.25
CA VAL A 160 14.25 1.31 -1.60
C VAL A 160 12.79 1.07 -1.21
N ALA A 161 11.99 0.53 -2.11
CA ALA A 161 10.61 0.17 -1.88
C ALA A 161 10.44 -1.34 -2.10
N VAL A 162 9.76 -2.02 -1.18
CA VAL A 162 9.63 -3.49 -1.22
C VAL A 162 8.17 -3.86 -1.06
N ASP A 163 7.69 -4.75 -1.92
CA ASP A 163 6.37 -5.35 -1.78
C ASP A 163 6.42 -6.85 -2.12
N ILE A 164 5.52 -7.63 -1.52
CA ILE A 164 5.40 -9.07 -1.79
C ILE A 164 4.60 -9.34 -3.07
N ASP A 165 3.76 -8.38 -3.48
CA ASP A 165 2.91 -8.48 -4.65
C ASP A 165 3.57 -7.84 -5.87
N ASP A 166 3.63 -8.58 -6.99
CA ASP A 166 4.23 -8.11 -8.24
C ASP A 166 3.42 -7.00 -8.92
N LYS A 167 2.10 -6.94 -8.71
CA LYS A 167 1.25 -5.87 -9.21
C LYS A 167 1.54 -4.56 -8.46
N SER A 168 1.72 -4.62 -7.15
CA SER A 168 2.15 -3.49 -6.31
C SER A 168 3.51 -2.96 -6.75
N VAL A 169 4.46 -3.85 -7.03
CA VAL A 169 5.78 -3.47 -7.59
C VAL A 169 5.64 -2.73 -8.91
N ALA A 170 4.80 -3.24 -9.83
CA ALA A 170 4.55 -2.60 -11.12
C ALA A 170 3.90 -1.22 -10.94
N ASN A 171 2.87 -1.12 -10.09
CA ASN A 171 2.16 0.14 -9.83
C ASN A 171 3.08 1.18 -9.15
N SER A 172 3.93 0.77 -8.20
CA SER A 172 4.94 1.64 -7.59
C SER A 172 5.89 2.26 -8.64
N LEU A 173 6.35 1.46 -9.61
CA LEU A 173 7.22 1.93 -10.68
C LEU A 173 6.51 2.92 -11.60
N GLU A 174 5.26 2.67 -11.96
CA GLU A 174 4.43 3.57 -12.77
C GLU A 174 4.18 4.90 -12.07
N ASN A 175 3.78 4.87 -10.79
CA ASN A 175 3.56 6.06 -10.00
C ASN A 175 4.86 6.85 -9.78
N ALA A 176 6.00 6.18 -9.54
CA ALA A 176 7.30 6.84 -9.43
C ALA A 176 7.66 7.59 -10.72
N ALA A 177 7.48 6.96 -11.88
CA ALA A 177 7.71 7.58 -13.19
C ALA A 177 6.78 8.79 -13.43
N ALA A 178 5.48 8.67 -13.11
CA ALA A 178 4.50 9.75 -13.23
C ALA A 178 4.85 10.97 -12.36
N ASN A 179 5.50 10.73 -11.21
CA ASN A 179 5.96 11.78 -10.30
C ASN A 179 7.40 12.27 -10.58
N ALA A 180 8.05 11.77 -11.62
CA ALA A 180 9.43 12.09 -11.97
C ALA A 180 10.42 11.86 -10.81
N VAL A 181 10.25 10.77 -10.08
CA VAL A 181 11.16 10.32 -9.03
C VAL A 181 11.70 8.93 -9.35
N GLU A 182 12.86 8.60 -8.81
CA GLU A 182 13.49 7.28 -8.97
C GLU A 182 13.40 6.53 -7.64
N LEU A 183 12.80 5.33 -7.66
CA LEU A 183 12.73 4.39 -6.57
C LEU A 183 13.43 3.08 -6.98
N ASP A 184 14.15 2.46 -6.06
CA ASP A 184 14.64 1.08 -6.20
C ASP A 184 13.56 0.12 -5.71
N VAL A 185 12.61 -0.23 -6.60
CA VAL A 185 11.46 -1.08 -6.25
C VAL A 185 11.81 -2.55 -6.42
N ARG A 186 11.52 -3.37 -5.42
CA ARG A 186 11.88 -4.79 -5.39
C ARG A 186 10.73 -5.67 -4.92
N LEU A 187 10.55 -6.81 -5.57
CA LEU A 187 9.68 -7.87 -5.10
C LEU A 187 10.32 -8.59 -3.92
N GLY A 188 9.63 -8.72 -2.79
CA GLY A 188 10.12 -9.42 -1.61
C GLY A 188 9.22 -9.26 -0.40
N ASP A 189 9.39 -10.16 0.56
CA ASP A 189 8.61 -10.24 1.80
C ASP A 189 9.38 -9.71 3.03
N ARG A 190 10.59 -9.20 2.84
CA ARG A 190 11.49 -8.78 3.93
C ARG A 190 12.28 -7.53 3.59
N PRO A 191 12.72 -6.77 4.62
CA PRO A 191 13.61 -5.65 4.44
C PRO A 191 14.86 -6.05 3.65
N VAL A 192 15.15 -5.29 2.61
CA VAL A 192 16.41 -5.45 1.88
C VAL A 192 17.56 -5.05 2.77
N GLU A 193 18.63 -5.87 2.79
CA GLU A 193 19.84 -5.57 3.57
C GLU A 193 20.42 -4.22 3.16
N GLY A 194 20.63 -3.37 4.13
CA GLY A 194 21.07 -1.99 3.92
C GLY A 194 21.36 -1.26 5.22
N ALA A 195 21.60 0.05 5.10
CA ALA A 195 21.76 0.94 6.22
C ALA A 195 20.85 2.15 6.00
N TYR A 196 19.67 2.13 6.61
CA TYR A 196 18.65 3.14 6.43
C TYR A 196 18.63 4.15 7.58
N ASP A 197 18.32 5.39 7.25
CA ASP A 197 18.07 6.45 8.23
C ASP A 197 16.61 6.45 8.67
N LEU A 198 15.70 6.00 7.78
CA LEU A 198 14.28 5.88 8.02
C LEU A 198 13.74 4.59 7.38
N ILE A 199 12.95 3.84 8.14
CA ILE A 199 12.14 2.74 7.61
C ILE A 199 10.68 3.10 7.83
N LEU A 200 9.89 3.03 6.76
CA LEU A 200 8.45 3.20 6.73
C LEU A 200 7.80 1.82 6.55
N ALA A 201 6.79 1.50 7.35
CA ALA A 201 6.02 0.28 7.17
C ALA A 201 4.56 0.51 7.59
N ASN A 202 3.66 0.52 6.59
CA ASN A 202 2.22 0.66 6.76
C ASN A 202 1.54 -0.67 6.40
N ILE A 203 1.68 -1.67 7.27
CA ILE A 203 1.25 -3.05 7.06
C ILE A 203 0.69 -3.66 8.34
N HIS A 204 0.12 -4.87 8.25
CA HIS A 204 -0.50 -5.54 9.38
C HIS A 204 0.45 -5.76 10.58
N ARG A 205 -0.08 -5.54 11.80
CA ARG A 205 0.62 -5.69 13.09
C ARG A 205 1.48 -6.96 13.20
N ASN A 206 0.96 -8.11 12.78
CA ASN A 206 1.66 -9.39 12.96
C ASN A 206 2.97 -9.43 12.16
N ILE A 207 2.96 -8.89 10.94
CA ILE A 207 4.13 -8.78 10.09
C ILE A 207 5.12 -7.75 10.66
N LEU A 208 4.62 -6.61 11.16
CA LEU A 208 5.44 -5.61 11.83
C LEU A 208 6.22 -6.19 13.01
N ILE A 209 5.56 -7.00 13.85
CA ILE A 209 6.19 -7.67 15.00
C ILE A 209 7.20 -8.71 14.53
N GLU A 210 6.86 -9.54 13.55
CA GLU A 210 7.76 -10.56 13.00
C GLU A 210 9.05 -9.95 12.43
N GLN A 211 8.92 -8.83 11.72
CA GLN A 211 10.04 -8.18 11.03
C GLN A 211 10.83 -7.20 11.91
N MET A 212 10.39 -6.94 13.13
CA MET A 212 11.02 -5.97 14.03
C MET A 212 12.54 -6.16 14.19
N PRO A 213 13.06 -7.39 14.35
CA PRO A 213 14.53 -7.60 14.40
C PRO A 213 15.24 -7.21 13.11
N ALA A 214 14.62 -7.45 11.95
CA ALA A 214 15.19 -7.08 10.66
C ALA A 214 15.19 -5.56 10.46
N TYR A 215 14.13 -4.85 10.88
CA TYR A 215 14.11 -3.39 10.88
C TYR A 215 15.23 -2.82 11.75
N ALA A 216 15.35 -3.29 12.99
CA ALA A 216 16.40 -2.84 13.90
C ALA A 216 17.82 -3.12 13.35
N HIS A 217 18.02 -4.26 12.68
CA HIS A 217 19.30 -4.60 12.05
C HIS A 217 19.68 -3.61 10.94
N ASN A 218 18.73 -3.27 10.10
CA ASN A 218 18.92 -2.44 8.90
C ASN A 218 18.93 -0.92 9.19
N LEU A 219 18.50 -0.49 10.37
CA LEU A 219 18.57 0.91 10.78
C LEU A 219 19.98 1.31 11.21
N ARG A 220 20.41 2.50 10.78
CA ARG A 220 21.58 3.18 11.31
C ARG A 220 21.38 3.57 12.78
N ALA A 221 22.46 3.89 13.49
CA ALA A 221 22.35 4.54 14.79
C ALA A 221 21.63 5.90 14.66
N ASN A 222 20.68 6.18 15.54
CA ASN A 222 19.74 7.31 15.49
C ASN A 222 18.81 7.27 14.24
N GLY A 223 18.69 6.13 13.56
CA GLY A 223 17.69 5.91 12.52
C GLY A 223 16.31 5.71 13.11
N GLN A 224 15.29 5.98 12.34
CA GLN A 224 13.90 5.97 12.76
C GLN A 224 13.11 4.86 12.08
N LEU A 225 12.16 4.26 12.81
CA LEU A 225 11.19 3.31 12.30
C LEU A 225 9.79 3.87 12.51
N TRP A 226 9.05 4.08 11.43
CA TRP A 226 7.69 4.58 11.48
C TRP A 226 6.74 3.48 11.04
N LEU A 227 5.79 3.14 11.91
CA LEU A 227 4.84 2.05 11.74
C LEU A 227 3.41 2.55 11.74
N SER A 228 2.56 2.03 10.86
CA SER A 228 1.12 2.22 10.86
C SER A 228 0.42 0.96 10.32
N GLY A 229 -0.94 0.96 10.24
CA GLY A 229 -1.72 -0.20 9.80
C GLY A 229 -2.22 -1.06 10.98
N PHE A 230 -2.44 -0.43 12.15
CA PHE A 230 -2.90 -1.11 13.36
C PHE A 230 -3.70 -0.16 14.28
N TYR A 231 -4.39 -0.75 15.26
CA TYR A 231 -5.27 -0.05 16.20
C TYR A 231 -4.60 0.23 17.57
N ALA A 232 -5.27 1.03 18.40
CA ALA A 232 -4.75 1.42 19.72
C ALA A 232 -4.44 0.21 20.63
N GLU A 233 -5.20 -0.85 20.54
CA GLU A 233 -5.02 -2.10 21.30
C GLU A 233 -3.75 -2.86 20.91
N ASP A 234 -3.17 -2.58 19.76
CA ASP A 234 -1.95 -3.21 19.25
C ASP A 234 -0.66 -2.55 19.76
N ILE A 235 -0.75 -1.31 20.22
CA ILE A 235 0.41 -0.49 20.67
C ILE A 235 1.29 -1.23 21.68
N PRO A 236 0.75 -1.86 22.75
CA PRO A 236 1.61 -2.52 23.76
C PRO A 236 2.45 -3.65 23.16
N TYR A 237 1.94 -4.39 22.19
CA TYR A 237 2.66 -5.50 21.54
C TYR A 237 3.81 -4.97 20.66
N LEU A 238 3.53 -3.91 19.86
CA LEU A 238 4.54 -3.28 19.00
C LEU A 238 5.64 -2.61 19.82
N VAL A 239 5.29 -1.89 20.89
CA VAL A 239 6.28 -1.27 21.78
C VAL A 239 7.16 -2.32 22.44
N SER A 240 6.57 -3.40 22.97
CA SER A 240 7.34 -4.50 23.57
C SER A 240 8.29 -5.16 22.57
N ALA A 241 7.85 -5.38 21.33
CA ALA A 241 8.69 -5.95 20.27
C ALA A 241 9.84 -5.01 19.92
N ALA A 242 9.56 -3.71 19.77
CA ALA A 242 10.56 -2.69 19.44
C ALA A 242 11.63 -2.54 20.55
N GLU A 243 11.21 -2.48 21.80
CA GLU A 243 12.15 -2.37 22.95
C GLU A 243 13.07 -3.59 23.06
N SER A 244 12.59 -4.79 22.71
CA SER A 244 13.38 -6.01 22.71
C SER A 244 14.60 -5.96 21.77
N VAL A 245 14.57 -5.06 20.80
CA VAL A 245 15.63 -4.85 19.78
C VAL A 245 16.24 -3.45 19.82
N ALA A 246 16.12 -2.77 20.98
CA ALA A 246 16.69 -1.43 21.24
C ALA A 246 16.13 -0.32 20.31
N LEU A 247 14.85 -0.42 19.95
CA LEU A 247 14.07 0.65 19.34
C LEU A 247 13.16 1.24 20.42
N TYR A 248 13.17 2.55 20.58
CA TYR A 248 12.43 3.22 21.65
C TYR A 248 11.39 4.16 21.06
N LEU A 249 10.18 4.13 21.61
CA LEU A 249 9.07 4.96 21.17
C LEU A 249 9.40 6.44 21.37
N ASN A 250 9.30 7.21 20.29
CA ASN A 250 9.51 8.65 20.26
C ASN A 250 8.18 9.42 20.23
N SER A 251 7.24 9.00 19.36
CA SER A 251 5.93 9.65 19.23
C SER A 251 4.83 8.66 18.82
N THR A 252 3.59 9.06 19.12
CA THR A 252 2.37 8.35 18.72
C THR A 252 1.42 9.35 18.08
N HIS A 253 0.84 9.00 16.95
CA HIS A 253 -0.18 9.77 16.25
C HIS A 253 -1.43 8.92 16.11
N THR A 254 -2.60 9.57 16.13
CA THR A 254 -3.91 8.93 16.04
C THR A 254 -4.76 9.64 15.02
N ARG A 255 -5.43 8.90 14.15
CA ARG A 255 -6.47 9.40 13.24
C ARG A 255 -7.59 8.38 13.15
N GLY A 256 -8.82 8.78 13.51
CA GLY A 256 -9.91 7.84 13.71
C GLY A 256 -9.52 6.75 14.73
N GLU A 257 -9.63 5.51 14.36
CA GLU A 257 -9.22 4.36 15.18
C GLU A 257 -7.77 3.92 14.94
N TRP A 258 -7.14 4.42 13.86
CA TRP A 258 -5.83 4.04 13.43
C TRP A 258 -4.71 4.77 14.18
N GLN A 259 -3.59 4.08 14.32
CA GLN A 259 -2.43 4.55 15.03
C GLN A 259 -1.19 4.56 14.13
N MET A 260 -0.28 5.49 14.44
CA MET A 260 1.07 5.51 13.89
C MET A 260 2.05 5.67 15.05
N LEU A 261 3.11 4.87 15.06
CA LEU A 261 4.19 4.91 16.03
C LEU A 261 5.50 5.26 15.34
N GLN A 262 6.27 6.14 15.97
CA GLN A 262 7.63 6.47 15.54
C GLN A 262 8.61 6.03 16.62
N PHE A 263 9.53 5.16 16.22
CA PHE A 263 10.62 4.66 17.09
C PHE A 263 11.95 5.21 16.63
N GLU A 264 12.91 5.30 17.55
CA GLU A 264 14.28 5.66 17.27
C GLU A 264 15.24 4.59 17.78
N LYS A 265 16.28 4.28 16.99
CA LYS A 265 17.36 3.39 17.37
C LYS A 265 18.42 4.15 18.15
N ILE A 266 18.48 3.94 19.45
CA ILE A 266 19.50 4.58 20.29
C ILE A 266 20.85 3.90 20.07
N LYS A 267 21.89 4.72 19.91
CA LYS A 267 23.26 4.23 19.86
C LYS A 267 23.66 3.78 21.27
N LEU A 268 23.81 2.47 21.45
CA LEU A 268 24.39 1.89 22.68
C LEU A 268 25.90 2.10 22.68
#